data_8e871bd5b1566903532ad3cb719f3274
#
_entry.id   8e871bd5b1566903532ad3cb719f3274
#
_cell.length_a   1.000
_cell.length_b   1.000
_cell.length_c   1.000
_cell.angle_alpha   90.00
_cell.angle_beta   90.00
_cell.angle_gamma   90.00
#
_symmetry.space_group_name_H-M   'P 1'
#
loop_
_entity.id
_entity.type
_entity.pdbx_description
1 polymer ?
#
loop_
_entity_poly.entity_id
_entity_poly.type
_entity_poly.pdbx_seq_one_letter_code
_entity_poly.pdbx_strand_id
1 'polypeptide(L)'
;MKRYSRNRIYISEEEQEKIKQVRILLGGAGIGSIIAECALRFGFENMTIVDGDKVEESNLNRQNYVKADIGKYKAETLCKRLQKINSNAEIKFHNTFIDKGNIESIISGHHIA
;
A
#
# COMPACT_ATOMS: atom_id res chain seq x y z
N MET A 1 -21.92 1.59 -0.12
CA MET A 1 -20.93 1.48 -1.23
C MET A 1 -20.84 0.04 -1.71
N LYS A 2 -21.07 -0.18 -2.98
CA LYS A 2 -21.13 -1.54 -3.54
C LYS A 2 -19.80 -2.30 -3.46
N ARG A 3 -18.68 -1.60 -3.60
CA ARG A 3 -17.33 -2.20 -3.57
C ARG A 3 -17.10 -3.05 -2.33
N TYR A 4 -17.58 -2.58 -1.18
CA TYR A 4 -17.35 -3.23 0.10
C TYR A 4 -18.59 -3.89 0.69
N SER A 5 -19.63 -4.09 -0.09
CA SER A 5 -20.91 -4.61 0.41
C SER A 5 -20.81 -5.97 1.10
N ARG A 6 -19.90 -6.83 0.62
CA ARG A 6 -19.69 -8.16 1.22
C ARG A 6 -18.98 -8.11 2.58
N ASN A 7 -18.33 -6.99 2.90
CA ASN A 7 -17.69 -6.82 4.19
C ASN A 7 -18.72 -6.70 5.33
N ARG A 8 -20.00 -6.51 5.01
CA ARG A 8 -21.08 -6.39 6.02
C ARG A 8 -21.25 -7.63 6.88
N ILE A 9 -20.70 -8.75 6.45
CA ILE A 9 -20.66 -9.98 7.26
C ILE A 9 -19.74 -9.79 8.48
N TYR A 10 -18.69 -8.96 8.33
CA TYR A 10 -17.63 -8.76 9.34
C TYR A 10 -17.68 -7.41 10.02
N ILE A 11 -18.03 -6.37 9.28
CA ILE A 11 -18.01 -4.98 9.79
C ILE A 11 -19.22 -4.20 9.29
N SER A 12 -19.64 -3.21 10.08
CA SER A 12 -20.73 -2.31 9.73
C SER A 12 -20.29 -1.27 8.70
N GLU A 13 -21.25 -0.54 8.12
CA GLU A 13 -20.95 0.59 7.23
C GLU A 13 -20.16 1.69 7.94
N GLU A 14 -20.47 1.94 9.20
CA GLU A 14 -19.77 2.93 10.02
C GLU A 14 -18.31 2.53 10.22
N GLU A 15 -18.08 1.27 10.54
CA GLU A 15 -16.71 0.73 10.68
C GLU A 15 -15.96 0.78 9.36
N GLN A 16 -16.62 0.48 8.24
CA GLN A 16 -16.03 0.56 6.90
C GLN A 16 -15.57 1.99 6.59
N GLU A 17 -16.37 2.98 6.96
CA GLU A 17 -16.03 4.39 6.74
C GLU A 17 -14.84 4.82 7.59
N LYS A 18 -14.73 4.32 8.82
CA LYS A 18 -13.58 4.57 9.70
C LYS A 18 -12.30 3.99 9.12
N ILE A 19 -12.37 2.77 8.58
CA ILE A 19 -11.22 2.10 7.93
C ILE A 19 -10.70 2.93 6.77
N LYS A 20 -11.57 3.51 5.97
CA LYS A 20 -11.21 4.38 4.87
C LYS A 20 -10.32 5.55 5.28
N GLN A 21 -10.53 6.07 6.49
CA GLN A 21 -9.84 7.25 6.99
C GLN A 21 -8.52 6.92 7.69
N VAL A 22 -8.24 5.65 7.97
CA VAL A 22 -6.98 5.24 8.61
C VAL A 22 -5.83 5.43 7.62
N ARG A 23 -4.80 6.15 8.06
CA ARG A 23 -3.60 6.39 7.26
C ARG A 23 -2.53 5.35 7.60
N ILE A 24 -2.18 4.53 6.61
CA ILE A 24 -1.22 3.45 6.77
C ILE A 24 0.11 3.83 6.12
N LEU A 25 1.19 3.55 6.82
CA LEU A 25 2.55 3.65 6.28
C LEU A 25 3.11 2.24 6.12
N LEU A 26 3.56 1.92 4.92
CA LEU A 26 4.25 0.66 4.63
C LEU A 26 5.74 0.92 4.44
N GLY A 27 6.54 0.49 5.41
CA GLY A 27 7.99 0.54 5.33
C GLY A 27 8.53 -0.73 4.71
N GLY A 28 8.48 -0.81 3.39
CA GLY A 28 8.88 -1.98 2.62
C GLY A 28 7.77 -2.43 1.68
N ALA A 29 8.14 -2.68 0.43
CA ALA A 29 7.20 -3.05 -0.63
C ALA A 29 7.47 -4.45 -1.19
N GLY A 30 8.21 -5.29 -0.49
CA GLY A 30 8.40 -6.70 -0.79
C GLY A 30 7.17 -7.51 -0.37
N ILE A 31 7.22 -8.11 0.81
CA ILE A 31 6.04 -8.78 1.39
C ILE A 31 4.90 -7.78 1.58
N GLY A 32 5.23 -6.53 1.90
CA GLY A 32 4.26 -5.45 2.00
C GLY A 32 3.41 -5.25 0.75
N SER A 33 3.88 -5.66 -0.43
CA SER A 33 3.11 -5.56 -1.67
C SER A 33 1.82 -6.37 -1.61
N ILE A 34 1.86 -7.55 -1.02
CA ILE A 34 0.69 -8.41 -0.87
C ILE A 34 -0.23 -7.86 0.22
N ILE A 35 0.35 -7.43 1.33
CA ILE A 35 -0.39 -6.84 2.46
C ILE A 35 -1.15 -5.59 2.00
N ALA A 36 -0.49 -4.73 1.22
CA ALA A 36 -1.10 -3.51 0.72
C ALA A 36 -2.31 -3.79 -0.18
N GLU A 37 -2.20 -4.76 -1.08
CA GLU A 37 -3.31 -5.11 -1.95
C GLU A 37 -4.49 -5.66 -1.16
N CYS A 38 -4.24 -6.56 -0.21
CA CYS A 38 -5.29 -7.10 0.65
C CYS A 38 -5.96 -6.00 1.48
N ALA A 39 -5.18 -5.10 2.07
CA ALA A 39 -5.69 -4.00 2.87
C ALA A 39 -6.56 -3.05 2.02
N LEU A 40 -6.08 -2.71 0.82
CA LEU A 40 -6.82 -1.84 -0.09
C LEU A 40 -8.17 -2.46 -0.51
N ARG A 41 -8.17 -3.74 -0.85
CA ARG A 41 -9.39 -4.45 -1.25
C ARG A 41 -10.38 -4.55 -0.11
N PHE A 42 -9.91 -4.59 1.13
CA PHE A 42 -10.77 -4.60 2.31
C PHE A 42 -11.35 -3.21 2.64
N GLY A 43 -10.70 -2.14 2.22
CA GLY A 43 -11.21 -0.78 2.42
C GLY A 43 -10.26 0.25 2.99
N PHE A 44 -9.00 -0.10 3.21
CA PHE A 44 -7.98 0.86 3.63
C PHE A 44 -7.54 1.66 2.40
N GLU A 45 -8.03 2.87 2.25
CA GLU A 45 -7.87 3.68 1.04
C GLU A 45 -6.85 4.80 1.17
N ASN A 46 -6.07 4.82 2.25
CA ASN A 46 -5.07 5.87 2.45
C ASN A 46 -3.76 5.23 2.89
N MET A 47 -2.79 5.17 1.98
CA MET A 47 -1.51 4.49 2.20
C MET A 47 -0.34 5.33 1.70
N THR A 48 0.78 5.22 2.39
CA THR A 48 2.07 5.71 1.92
C THR A 48 3.04 4.55 1.90
N ILE A 49 3.71 4.34 0.78
CA ILE A 49 4.63 3.22 0.57
C ILE A 49 6.05 3.78 0.47
N VAL A 50 6.95 3.23 1.26
CA VAL A 50 8.35 3.67 1.29
C VAL A 50 9.26 2.47 1.06
N ASP A 51 10.02 2.49 -0.01
CA ASP A 51 11.02 1.46 -0.33
C ASP A 51 12.02 2.02 -1.33
N GLY A 52 13.30 1.82 -1.07
CA GLY A 52 14.37 2.25 -1.97
C GLY A 52 14.79 1.20 -2.98
N ASP A 53 14.30 -0.02 -2.86
CA ASP A 53 14.69 -1.13 -3.75
C ASP A 53 13.96 -1.09 -5.09
N LYS A 54 14.59 -1.74 -6.07
CA LYS A 54 13.98 -2.03 -7.36
C LYS A 54 13.52 -3.48 -7.40
N VAL A 55 12.53 -3.75 -8.24
CA VAL A 55 12.04 -5.11 -8.46
C VAL A 55 13.11 -5.93 -9.17
N GLU A 56 13.39 -7.13 -8.64
CA GLU A 56 14.33 -8.09 -9.21
C GLU A 56 13.58 -9.37 -9.59
N GLU A 57 14.16 -10.15 -10.51
CA GLU A 57 13.54 -11.40 -10.95
C GLU A 57 13.27 -12.36 -9.79
N SER A 58 14.19 -12.44 -8.82
CA SER A 58 14.04 -13.27 -7.64
C SER A 58 12.84 -12.91 -6.76
N ASN A 59 12.28 -11.71 -6.93
CA ASN A 59 11.12 -11.27 -6.16
C ASN A 59 9.79 -11.83 -6.69
N LEU A 60 9.74 -12.25 -7.94
CA LEU A 60 8.49 -12.59 -8.62
C LEU A 60 7.80 -13.83 -8.05
N ASN A 61 8.52 -14.70 -7.38
CA ASN A 61 7.95 -15.93 -6.82
C ASN A 61 7.18 -15.74 -5.51
N ARG A 62 7.38 -14.60 -4.83
CA ARG A 62 6.79 -14.36 -3.50
C ARG A 62 6.28 -12.94 -3.27
N GLN A 63 6.53 -12.01 -4.20
CA GLN A 63 6.09 -10.63 -4.09
C GLN A 63 5.10 -10.32 -5.22
N ASN A 64 4.27 -9.32 -5.01
CA ASN A 64 3.18 -9.00 -5.92
C ASN A 64 3.63 -8.12 -7.09
N TYR A 65 4.62 -8.60 -7.85
CA TYR A 65 5.16 -7.93 -9.03
C TYR A 65 5.16 -8.87 -10.22
N VAL A 66 5.17 -8.30 -11.43
CA VAL A 66 5.18 -9.04 -12.67
C VAL A 66 6.50 -8.78 -13.42
N LYS A 67 6.78 -9.59 -14.45
CA LYS A 67 8.04 -9.52 -15.19
C LYS A 67 8.32 -8.13 -15.74
N ALA A 68 7.30 -7.41 -16.20
CA ALA A 68 7.45 -6.05 -16.72
C ALA A 68 7.92 -5.04 -15.66
N ASP A 69 7.81 -5.38 -14.38
CA ASP A 69 8.21 -4.50 -13.27
C ASP A 69 9.70 -4.56 -12.96
N ILE A 70 10.41 -5.58 -13.45
CA ILE A 70 11.84 -5.76 -13.18
C ILE A 70 12.61 -4.48 -13.54
N GLY A 71 13.43 -4.00 -12.60
CA GLY A 71 14.22 -2.79 -12.77
C GLY A 71 13.53 -1.50 -12.36
N LYS A 72 12.23 -1.54 -12.07
CA LYS A 72 11.47 -0.39 -11.58
C LYS A 72 11.50 -0.32 -10.06
N TYR A 73 11.31 0.86 -9.50
CA TYR A 73 11.22 0.99 -8.04
C TYR A 73 9.97 0.29 -7.50
N LYS A 74 10.14 -0.48 -6.43
CA LYS A 74 9.04 -1.22 -5.81
C LYS A 74 7.91 -0.32 -5.32
N ALA A 75 8.25 0.76 -4.60
CA ALA A 75 7.26 1.67 -4.03
C ALA A 75 6.38 2.31 -5.11
N GLU A 76 7.00 2.83 -6.14
CA GLU A 76 6.29 3.47 -7.25
C GLU A 76 5.44 2.47 -8.03
N THR A 77 6.00 1.30 -8.33
CA THR A 77 5.32 0.25 -9.08
C THR A 77 4.08 -0.25 -8.31
N LEU A 78 4.23 -0.47 -7.01
CA LEU A 78 3.13 -0.88 -6.15
C LEU A 78 2.04 0.20 -6.09
N CYS A 79 2.44 1.46 -5.93
CA CYS A 79 1.50 2.57 -5.93
C CYS A 79 0.63 2.59 -7.20
N LYS A 80 1.25 2.45 -8.36
CA LYS A 80 0.53 2.42 -9.64
C LYS A 80 -0.42 1.23 -9.75
N ARG A 81 0.00 0.06 -9.28
CA ARG A 81 -0.84 -1.13 -9.25
C ARG A 81 -2.06 -0.93 -8.37
N LEU A 82 -1.87 -0.40 -7.17
CA LEU A 82 -2.96 -0.16 -6.23
C LEU A 82 -3.97 0.86 -6.77
N GLN A 83 -3.49 1.90 -7.46
CA GLN A 83 -4.37 2.88 -8.09
C GLN A 83 -5.21 2.30 -9.23
N LYS A 84 -4.73 1.26 -9.88
CA LYS A 84 -5.53 0.52 -10.88
C LYS A 84 -6.63 -0.31 -10.23
N ILE A 85 -6.40 -0.80 -9.02
CA ILE A 85 -7.39 -1.58 -8.27
C ILE A 85 -8.48 -0.65 -7.74
N ASN A 86 -8.09 0.52 -7.20
CA ASN A 86 -9.02 1.51 -6.69
C ASN A 86 -8.49 2.92 -6.96
N SER A 87 -8.97 3.55 -8.02
CA SER A 87 -8.54 4.88 -8.44
C SER A 87 -8.95 5.98 -7.47
N ASN A 88 -9.89 5.73 -6.57
CA ASN A 88 -10.33 6.69 -5.56
C ASN A 88 -9.45 6.70 -4.31
N ALA A 89 -8.59 5.70 -4.15
CA ALA A 89 -7.70 5.62 -3.00
C ALA A 89 -6.57 6.64 -3.06
N GLU A 90 -6.17 7.16 -1.92
CA GLU A 90 -5.02 8.04 -1.79
C GLU A 90 -3.78 7.21 -1.51
N ILE A 91 -2.98 6.96 -2.54
CA ILE A 91 -1.76 6.18 -2.43
C ILE A 91 -0.58 7.08 -2.78
N LYS A 92 0.36 7.19 -1.86
CA LYS A 92 1.61 7.94 -2.03
C LYS A 92 2.79 6.99 -1.97
N PHE A 93 3.92 7.39 -2.54
CA PHE A 93 5.12 6.58 -2.49
C PHE A 93 6.37 7.44 -2.33
N HIS A 94 7.41 6.82 -1.77
CA HIS A 94 8.75 7.40 -1.69
C HIS A 94 9.75 6.33 -2.10
N ASN A 95 10.50 6.58 -3.18
CA ASN A 95 11.55 5.68 -3.68
C ASN A 95 12.83 5.87 -2.86
N THR A 96 12.76 5.61 -1.56
CA THR A 96 13.87 5.80 -0.64
C THR A 96 13.78 4.81 0.51
N PHE A 97 14.88 4.62 1.22
CA PHE A 97 14.89 3.85 2.45
C PHE A 97 14.59 4.77 3.64
N ILE A 98 13.91 4.21 4.65
CA ILE A 98 13.70 4.93 5.92
C ILE A 98 15.02 4.96 6.67
N ASP A 99 15.44 6.15 7.08
CA ASP A 99 16.66 6.36 7.87
C ASP A 99 16.41 7.41 8.97
N LYS A 100 17.45 7.71 9.75
CA LYS A 100 17.35 8.68 10.85
C LYS A 100 17.03 10.09 10.37
N GLY A 101 17.39 10.43 9.13
CA GLY A 101 17.18 11.76 8.57
C GLY A 101 15.77 12.01 8.08
N ASN A 102 15.04 10.97 7.70
CA ASN A 102 13.72 11.12 7.09
C ASN A 102 12.57 10.46 7.87
N ILE A 103 12.86 9.66 8.88
CA ILE A 103 11.86 8.86 9.57
C ILE A 103 10.73 9.70 10.18
N GLU A 104 11.06 10.81 10.83
CA GLU A 104 10.04 11.64 11.48
C GLU A 104 9.07 12.25 10.48
N SER A 105 9.59 12.77 9.36
CA SER A 105 8.73 13.37 8.33
C SER A 105 7.88 12.32 7.61
N ILE A 106 8.40 11.11 7.42
CA ILE A 106 7.68 10.04 6.74
C ILE A 106 6.55 9.48 7.60
N ILE A 107 6.81 9.19 8.89
CA ILE A 107 5.78 8.60 9.77
C ILE A 107 4.78 9.60 10.30
N SER A 108 5.08 10.89 10.21
CA SER A 108 4.18 11.94 10.67
C SER A 108 2.83 11.86 9.97
N GLY A 109 1.76 11.93 10.74
CA GLY A 109 0.40 11.90 10.21
C GLY A 109 -0.14 10.50 9.87
N HIS A 110 0.62 9.44 10.14
CA HIS A 110 0.14 8.08 9.93
C HIS A 110 -0.35 7.44 11.23
N HIS A 111 -1.41 6.66 11.15
CA HIS A 111 -1.99 5.95 12.29
C HIS A 111 -1.30 4.60 12.52
N ILE A 112 -0.87 3.94 11.42
CA ILE A 112 -0.26 2.60 11.43
C ILE A 112 0.97 2.64 10.51
N ALA A 113 2.04 2.06 10.95
CA ALA A 113 3.27 1.96 10.17
C ALA A 113 3.55 0.51 9.75
#